data_3d0fb47b7b42d3a15743632a5669ee11
#
_entry.id   3d0fb47b7b42d3a15743632a5669ee11
#
_cell.length_a   1.000
_cell.length_b   1.000
_cell.length_c   1.000
_cell.angle_alpha   90.00
_cell.angle_beta   90.00
_cell.angle_gamma   90.00
#
_symmetry.space_group_name_H-M   'P 1'
#
loop_
_entity.id
_entity.type
_entity.pdbx_description
1 polymer ?
#
loop_
_entity_poly.entity_id
_entity_poly.type
_entity_poly.pdbx_seq_one_letter_code
_entity_poly.pdbx_strand_id
1 'polypeptide(L)'
;MKKIVALTLACTTAMGLFLSGCAMEDDAAGSNSSSTGTQREVVVCGWGENIDEDLFDLFEEKTGIKVIYQTAESNEMMYSKVAMGGSGYDVIVPSDYMIAQMAEEGLLAELDFDNIPNFSLIADRFKNLPYDPENLYSVPYTWGTLGIIYNPTMIDKEIDSWEALFDMQYEGMTAMIGNPRDALATALMYLGYSINTTDEAQIREAYDLIAVSKAAGVYQGFFMDEIYDKMEVGETALCTYYAGDYLSMYMNNPDLKYVIPKEGSNWFVDAMVVLKDAKHKTEAEEWINFICSTEASLRNMDFIWYASPNQEALEQYPAYYEEQTGEKLPDEVYQVMAAPQEVLDRCQMYLNLPADTRTLYNDLWTQMGVE
;
A
#
# COMPACT_ATOMS: atom_id res chain seq x y z
N MET A 1 -5.59 -29.77 7.15
CA MET A 1 -6.82 -30.60 7.24
C MET A 1 -7.89 -29.75 7.96
N LYS A 2 -8.64 -28.97 7.24
CA LYS A 2 -9.69 -28.09 7.78
C LYS A 2 -11.01 -28.89 7.89
N LYS A 3 -11.58 -28.92 9.08
CA LYS A 3 -12.89 -29.52 9.34
C LYS A 3 -13.99 -28.54 8.97
N ILE A 4 -14.76 -28.87 7.96
CA ILE A 4 -15.98 -28.16 7.57
C ILE A 4 -17.08 -28.59 8.57
N VAL A 5 -17.65 -27.63 9.27
CA VAL A 5 -18.91 -27.83 10.06
C VAL A 5 -20.02 -27.11 9.33
N ALA A 6 -20.90 -27.88 8.74
CA ALA A 6 -22.15 -27.38 8.15
C ALA A 6 -23.20 -27.17 9.27
N LEU A 7 -23.73 -25.96 9.37
CA LEU A 7 -24.84 -25.65 10.28
C LEU A 7 -26.11 -25.38 9.46
N THR A 8 -27.09 -26.22 9.67
CA THR A 8 -28.40 -26.21 9.01
C THR A 8 -29.30 -25.13 9.60
N LEU A 9 -29.91 -24.35 8.74
CA LEU A 9 -30.88 -23.29 9.05
C LEU A 9 -32.28 -23.90 9.21
N ALA A 10 -32.92 -23.68 10.34
CA ALA A 10 -34.34 -23.96 10.54
C ALA A 10 -35.11 -22.66 10.77
N CYS A 11 -35.92 -22.27 9.80
CA CYS A 11 -36.94 -21.22 9.92
C CYS A 11 -38.12 -21.66 10.79
N THR A 12 -38.50 -20.83 11.77
CA THR A 12 -39.87 -20.82 12.29
C THR A 12 -40.34 -19.39 12.50
N THR A 13 -41.33 -19.04 11.71
CA THR A 13 -42.20 -17.85 11.83
C THR A 13 -43.16 -18.01 12.97
N ALA A 14 -43.28 -17.01 13.84
CA ALA A 14 -44.45 -16.84 14.68
C ALA A 14 -44.82 -15.37 14.81
N MET A 15 -45.97 -15.06 14.26
CA MET A 15 -46.70 -13.79 14.26
C MET A 15 -47.56 -13.74 15.53
N GLY A 16 -47.47 -12.64 16.28
CA GLY A 16 -48.32 -12.44 17.45
C GLY A 16 -48.50 -10.96 17.75
N LEU A 17 -49.63 -10.44 17.29
CA LEU A 17 -50.16 -9.13 17.71
C LEU A 17 -50.75 -9.27 19.12
N PHE A 18 -50.47 -8.31 20.00
CA PHE A 18 -51.41 -7.88 21.06
C PHE A 18 -51.24 -6.38 21.35
N LEU A 19 -52.42 -5.74 21.27
CA LEU A 19 -52.69 -4.35 21.67
C LEU A 19 -53.06 -4.28 23.16
N SER A 20 -52.87 -3.10 23.71
CA SER A 20 -53.60 -2.44 24.79
C SER A 20 -52.99 -2.39 26.19
N GLY A 21 -52.91 -1.13 26.69
CA GLY A 21 -53.25 -0.85 28.08
C GLY A 21 -52.39 0.24 28.71
N CYS A 22 -52.92 1.47 28.76
CA CYS A 22 -52.41 2.56 29.62
C CYS A 22 -52.57 2.21 31.10
N ALA A 23 -51.56 2.54 31.90
CA ALA A 23 -51.71 3.03 33.27
C ALA A 23 -50.50 3.85 33.66
N MET A 24 -50.73 5.08 34.09
CA MET A 24 -49.75 5.94 34.76
C MET A 24 -49.61 5.48 36.21
N GLU A 25 -48.37 5.46 36.70
CA GLU A 25 -48.04 5.75 38.09
C GLU A 25 -46.65 6.35 38.15
N ASP A 26 -46.57 7.53 38.75
CA ASP A 26 -45.33 8.26 39.14
C ASP A 26 -44.62 7.47 40.25
N ASP A 27 -43.32 7.27 40.13
CA ASP A 27 -42.44 7.43 41.29
C ASP A 27 -41.00 7.71 40.89
N ALA A 28 -40.37 8.55 41.71
CA ALA A 28 -39.19 9.34 41.50
C ALA A 28 -37.84 8.61 41.56
N ALA A 29 -36.89 9.23 40.93
CA ALA A 29 -35.47 9.32 41.27
C ALA A 29 -34.57 8.10 40.99
N GLY A 30 -33.89 8.18 39.88
CA GLY A 30 -32.64 7.48 39.57
C GLY A 30 -32.06 8.03 38.28
N SER A 31 -31.42 9.19 38.35
CA SER A 31 -30.72 9.75 37.20
C SER A 31 -29.50 8.89 36.88
N ASN A 32 -29.69 7.86 36.07
CA ASN A 32 -28.63 7.29 35.28
C ASN A 32 -28.55 8.13 34.01
N SER A 33 -27.72 9.16 34.04
CA SER A 33 -27.27 9.82 32.82
C SER A 33 -26.40 8.81 32.05
N SER A 34 -27.04 7.94 31.28
CA SER A 34 -26.35 7.35 30.13
C SER A 34 -26.05 8.51 29.20
N SER A 35 -24.84 9.03 29.26
CA SER A 35 -24.30 9.87 28.20
C SER A 35 -24.33 9.05 26.92
N THR A 36 -25.33 9.33 26.08
CA THR A 36 -25.26 8.98 24.66
C THR A 36 -24.22 9.92 24.03
N GLY A 37 -22.96 9.74 24.42
CA GLY A 37 -21.85 10.27 23.66
C GLY A 37 -21.92 9.59 22.29
N THR A 38 -22.01 10.37 21.22
CA THR A 38 -21.76 9.86 19.87
C THR A 38 -20.40 9.12 19.93
N GLN A 39 -20.40 7.84 19.55
CA GLN A 39 -19.16 7.08 19.49
C GLN A 39 -18.18 7.85 18.61
N ARG A 40 -16.96 8.07 19.10
CA ARG A 40 -15.91 8.68 18.30
C ARG A 40 -15.51 7.67 17.21
N GLU A 41 -15.28 8.15 16.01
CA GLU A 41 -14.91 7.34 14.87
C GLU A 41 -13.90 8.06 13.99
N VAL A 42 -13.14 7.30 13.21
CA VAL A 42 -12.27 7.78 12.13
C VAL A 42 -12.46 6.91 10.90
N VAL A 43 -12.61 7.55 9.74
CA VAL A 43 -12.77 6.85 8.46
C VAL A 43 -11.44 6.90 7.71
N VAL A 44 -10.84 5.72 7.54
CA VAL A 44 -9.53 5.54 6.90
C VAL A 44 -9.70 4.84 5.56
N CYS A 45 -9.03 5.33 4.52
CA CYS A 45 -8.95 4.65 3.23
C CYS A 45 -7.48 4.35 2.90
N GLY A 46 -7.19 3.08 2.69
CA GLY A 46 -5.86 2.58 2.33
C GLY A 46 -5.92 1.49 1.27
N TRP A 47 -4.93 0.64 1.24
CA TRP A 47 -4.82 -0.47 0.32
C TRP A 47 -5.42 -1.75 0.90
N GLY A 48 -5.71 -2.76 0.07
CA GLY A 48 -6.41 -3.99 0.48
C GLY A 48 -5.68 -4.80 1.54
N GLU A 49 -4.44 -5.17 1.28
CA GLU A 49 -3.62 -6.06 2.12
C GLU A 49 -2.50 -5.30 2.85
N ASN A 50 -2.73 -4.04 3.21
CA ASN A 50 -1.68 -3.12 3.68
C ASN A 50 -1.80 -2.74 5.17
N ILE A 51 -2.59 -3.47 5.95
CA ILE A 51 -2.73 -3.25 7.39
C ILE A 51 -3.17 -4.50 8.14
N ASP A 52 -2.59 -4.74 9.32
CA ASP A 52 -3.10 -5.72 10.28
C ASP A 52 -4.43 -5.20 10.87
N GLU A 53 -5.54 -5.81 10.50
CA GLU A 53 -6.88 -5.39 10.94
C GLU A 53 -7.09 -5.51 12.45
N ASP A 54 -6.32 -6.34 13.16
CA ASP A 54 -6.34 -6.41 14.63
C ASP A 54 -5.89 -5.09 15.29
N LEU A 55 -5.20 -4.22 14.54
CA LEU A 55 -4.83 -2.88 15.01
C LEU A 55 -6.05 -1.96 15.18
N PHE A 56 -7.17 -2.23 14.48
CA PHE A 56 -8.40 -1.44 14.64
C PHE A 56 -9.01 -1.67 16.03
N ASP A 57 -9.09 -2.93 16.46
CA ASP A 57 -9.60 -3.29 17.78
C ASP A 57 -8.66 -2.78 18.88
N LEU A 58 -7.35 -2.92 18.69
CA LEU A 58 -6.36 -2.41 19.63
C LEU A 58 -6.43 -0.88 19.80
N PHE A 59 -6.65 -0.16 18.69
CA PHE A 59 -6.83 1.29 18.72
C PHE A 59 -8.12 1.68 19.45
N GLU A 60 -9.24 1.00 19.14
CA GLU A 60 -10.53 1.25 19.82
C GLU A 60 -10.42 0.95 21.33
N GLU A 61 -9.75 -0.13 21.73
CA GLU A 61 -9.52 -0.45 23.14
C GLU A 61 -8.74 0.65 23.87
N LYS A 62 -7.69 1.19 23.21
CA LYS A 62 -6.81 2.20 23.83
C LYS A 62 -7.44 3.62 23.86
N THR A 63 -8.29 3.97 22.89
CA THR A 63 -8.75 5.35 22.69
C THR A 63 -10.26 5.54 22.78
N GLY A 64 -11.04 4.47 22.61
CA GLY A 64 -12.47 4.53 22.46
C GLY A 64 -12.93 5.07 21.09
N ILE A 65 -12.03 5.14 20.11
CA ILE A 65 -12.29 5.60 18.74
C ILE A 65 -12.41 4.37 17.83
N LYS A 66 -13.53 4.26 17.13
CA LYS A 66 -13.76 3.19 16.16
C LYS A 66 -13.12 3.53 14.82
N VAL A 67 -12.38 2.59 14.23
CA VAL A 67 -11.87 2.71 12.88
C VAL A 67 -12.90 2.15 11.88
N ILE A 68 -13.18 2.93 10.82
CA ILE A 68 -13.96 2.49 9.66
C ILE A 68 -12.99 2.46 8.48
N TYR A 69 -12.54 1.25 8.12
CA TYR A 69 -11.56 1.08 7.06
C TYR A 69 -12.22 0.80 5.71
N GLN A 70 -11.74 1.45 4.66
CA GLN A 70 -12.15 1.25 3.29
C GLN A 70 -10.91 1.08 2.41
N THR A 71 -11.06 0.38 1.29
CA THR A 71 -9.95 0.10 0.38
C THR A 71 -10.09 0.84 -0.94
N ALA A 72 -8.95 1.16 -1.53
CA ALA A 72 -8.82 1.65 -2.89
C ALA A 72 -7.85 0.75 -3.66
N GLU A 73 -8.08 0.57 -4.96
CA GLU A 73 -7.27 -0.29 -5.83
C GLU A 73 -6.09 0.47 -6.46
N SER A 74 -6.18 1.81 -6.54
CA SER A 74 -5.12 2.66 -7.09
C SER A 74 -5.13 4.07 -6.52
N ASN A 75 -3.99 4.76 -6.61
CA ASN A 75 -3.87 6.18 -6.26
C ASN A 75 -4.87 7.04 -7.05
N GLU A 76 -5.08 6.75 -8.33
CA GLU A 76 -5.96 7.48 -9.21
C GLU A 76 -7.43 7.30 -8.82
N MET A 77 -7.84 6.11 -8.39
CA MET A 77 -9.19 5.86 -7.86
C MET A 77 -9.42 6.58 -6.53
N MET A 78 -8.44 6.51 -5.62
CA MET A 78 -8.48 7.23 -4.34
C MET A 78 -8.57 8.74 -4.57
N TYR A 79 -7.70 9.29 -5.41
CA TYR A 79 -7.72 10.70 -5.79
C TYR A 79 -9.05 11.13 -6.41
N SER A 80 -9.58 10.34 -7.35
CA SER A 80 -10.84 10.68 -8.03
C SER A 80 -12.01 10.82 -7.06
N LYS A 81 -12.10 9.95 -6.05
CA LYS A 81 -13.12 10.02 -5.00
C LYS A 81 -12.97 11.29 -4.16
N VAL A 82 -11.73 11.65 -3.80
CA VAL A 82 -11.44 12.84 -2.99
C VAL A 82 -11.65 14.13 -3.78
N ALA A 83 -11.17 14.20 -5.02
CA ALA A 83 -11.28 15.39 -5.87
C ALA A 83 -12.72 15.77 -6.20
N MET A 84 -13.65 14.81 -6.24
CA MET A 84 -15.09 15.09 -6.39
C MET A 84 -15.71 15.70 -5.15
N GLY A 85 -15.02 15.68 -4.01
CA GLY A 85 -15.51 16.15 -2.71
C GLY A 85 -16.51 15.19 -2.06
N GLY A 86 -16.55 15.22 -0.72
CA GLY A 86 -17.52 14.44 0.05
C GLY A 86 -17.24 12.93 0.03
N SER A 87 -15.99 12.51 -0.10
CA SER A 87 -15.56 11.12 0.00
C SER A 87 -15.96 10.48 1.33
N GLY A 88 -16.05 11.29 2.38
CA GLY A 88 -16.33 10.84 3.74
C GLY A 88 -15.12 10.26 4.46
N TYR A 89 -13.95 10.28 3.85
CA TYR A 89 -12.70 9.87 4.48
C TYR A 89 -12.15 10.97 5.37
N ASP A 90 -11.52 10.58 6.49
CA ASP A 90 -10.73 11.46 7.34
C ASP A 90 -9.25 11.30 7.04
N VAL A 91 -8.77 10.06 6.96
CA VAL A 91 -7.39 9.69 6.62
C VAL A 91 -7.37 8.91 5.31
N ILE A 92 -6.41 9.19 4.47
CA ILE A 92 -6.08 8.33 3.32
C ILE A 92 -4.58 8.02 3.32
N VAL A 93 -4.20 6.93 2.62
CA VAL A 93 -2.80 6.45 2.58
C VAL A 93 -2.33 6.36 1.12
N PRO A 94 -2.11 7.48 0.44
CA PRO A 94 -1.60 7.51 -0.92
C PRO A 94 -0.08 7.38 -0.97
N SER A 95 0.44 7.09 -2.16
CA SER A 95 1.88 7.10 -2.44
C SER A 95 2.40 8.52 -2.65
N ASP A 96 3.70 8.69 -2.54
CA ASP A 96 4.47 9.93 -2.57
C ASP A 96 4.04 10.94 -3.66
N TYR A 97 3.99 10.55 -4.93
CA TYR A 97 3.64 11.44 -6.03
C TYR A 97 2.19 11.95 -5.96
N MET A 98 1.28 11.13 -5.41
CA MET A 98 -0.11 11.49 -5.25
C MET A 98 -0.29 12.46 -4.09
N ILE A 99 0.47 12.31 -3.00
CA ILE A 99 0.51 13.27 -1.89
C ILE A 99 0.93 14.64 -2.40
N ALA A 100 2.01 14.71 -3.20
CA ALA A 100 2.48 15.95 -3.79
C ALA A 100 1.39 16.62 -4.65
N GLN A 101 0.69 15.85 -5.48
CA GLN A 101 -0.40 16.36 -6.30
C GLN A 101 -1.55 16.90 -5.44
N MET A 102 -2.00 16.14 -4.45
CA MET A 102 -3.13 16.53 -3.58
C MET A 102 -2.79 17.73 -2.70
N ALA A 103 -1.55 17.86 -2.25
CA ALA A 103 -1.06 19.02 -1.52
C ALA A 103 -1.08 20.28 -2.40
N GLU A 104 -0.57 20.18 -3.63
CA GLU A 104 -0.57 21.28 -4.62
C GLU A 104 -2.01 21.75 -4.94
N GLU A 105 -2.96 20.81 -5.03
CA GLU A 105 -4.37 21.09 -5.30
C GLU A 105 -5.15 21.54 -4.05
N GLY A 106 -4.51 21.56 -2.87
CA GLY A 106 -5.10 22.04 -1.62
C GLY A 106 -6.19 21.13 -1.07
N LEU A 107 -6.09 19.82 -1.31
CA LEU A 107 -7.02 18.78 -0.85
C LEU A 107 -6.68 18.25 0.54
N LEU A 108 -5.48 18.53 1.06
CA LEU A 108 -4.98 18.05 2.34
C LEU A 108 -5.10 19.11 3.44
N ALA A 109 -5.26 18.65 4.68
CA ALA A 109 -5.19 19.47 5.87
C ALA A 109 -3.76 19.49 6.41
N GLU A 110 -3.29 20.65 6.89
CA GLU A 110 -2.06 20.69 7.68
C GLU A 110 -2.24 19.89 8.98
N LEU A 111 -1.25 19.07 9.32
CA LEU A 111 -1.23 18.26 10.53
C LEU A 111 -0.81 19.08 11.75
N ASP A 112 -1.41 18.76 12.90
CA ASP A 112 -0.95 19.24 14.19
C ASP A 112 -0.06 18.17 14.84
N PHE A 113 1.25 18.34 14.73
CA PHE A 113 2.23 17.39 15.26
C PHE A 113 2.28 17.32 16.79
N ASP A 114 1.65 18.26 17.51
CA ASP A 114 1.45 18.12 18.95
C ASP A 114 0.51 16.93 19.28
N ASN A 115 -0.37 16.58 18.35
CA ASN A 115 -1.24 15.40 18.42
C ASN A 115 -0.57 14.12 17.89
N ILE A 116 0.61 14.23 17.27
CA ILE A 116 1.34 13.11 16.66
C ILE A 116 2.77 12.98 17.25
N PRO A 117 2.94 12.86 18.57
CA PRO A 117 4.27 12.80 19.19
C PRO A 117 5.14 11.63 18.69
N ASN A 118 4.52 10.52 18.25
CA ASN A 118 5.24 9.37 17.69
C ASN A 118 5.88 9.66 16.32
N PHE A 119 5.60 10.81 15.69
CA PHE A 119 6.38 11.26 14.53
C PHE A 119 7.87 11.38 14.84
N SER A 120 8.23 11.58 16.11
CA SER A 120 9.63 11.58 16.54
C SER A 120 10.35 10.25 16.32
N LEU A 121 9.62 9.13 16.23
CA LEU A 121 10.14 7.78 15.97
C LEU A 121 10.42 7.51 14.48
N ILE A 122 9.89 8.35 13.59
CA ILE A 122 10.15 8.25 12.15
C ILE A 122 11.61 8.63 11.89
N ALA A 123 12.31 7.77 11.17
CA ALA A 123 13.73 7.99 10.84
C ALA A 123 13.90 9.23 9.96
N ASP A 124 14.98 9.97 10.17
CA ASP A 124 15.22 11.28 9.52
C ASP A 124 15.25 11.19 7.99
N ARG A 125 15.66 10.03 7.43
CA ARG A 125 15.66 9.81 5.98
C ARG A 125 14.27 9.82 5.33
N PHE A 126 13.19 9.68 6.11
CA PHE A 126 11.81 9.72 5.65
C PHE A 126 11.13 11.06 5.93
N LYS A 127 11.85 12.02 6.52
CA LYS A 127 11.37 13.38 6.77
C LYS A 127 11.82 14.33 5.67
N ASN A 128 11.04 15.36 5.42
CA ASN A 128 11.34 16.40 4.43
C ASN A 128 11.57 15.85 3.00
N LEU A 129 10.84 14.82 2.64
CA LEU A 129 10.93 14.21 1.31
C LEU A 129 10.31 15.12 0.24
N PRO A 130 10.68 14.96 -1.05
CA PRO A 130 10.25 15.86 -2.12
C PRO A 130 8.74 16.05 -2.26
N TYR A 131 7.94 15.09 -1.83
CA TYR A 131 6.49 15.16 -1.89
C TYR A 131 5.85 16.03 -0.78
N ASP A 132 6.55 16.23 0.33
CA ASP A 132 6.13 17.09 1.45
C ASP A 132 7.38 17.69 2.16
N PRO A 133 8.08 18.66 1.54
CA PRO A 133 9.41 19.11 1.98
C PRO A 133 9.43 19.76 3.36
N GLU A 134 8.29 20.23 3.84
CA GLU A 134 8.14 20.88 5.14
C GLU A 134 7.47 19.97 6.18
N ASN A 135 7.10 18.73 5.80
CA ASN A 135 6.29 17.79 6.60
C ASN A 135 5.01 18.44 7.14
N LEU A 136 4.28 19.15 6.26
CA LEU A 136 3.05 19.83 6.69
C LEU A 136 1.81 18.92 6.63
N TYR A 137 1.79 17.96 5.71
CA TYR A 137 0.58 17.26 5.32
C TYR A 137 0.61 15.76 5.59
N SER A 138 1.80 15.17 5.76
CA SER A 138 1.95 13.72 5.70
C SER A 138 2.81 13.15 6.83
N VAL A 139 2.50 11.90 7.19
CA VAL A 139 3.32 11.07 8.07
C VAL A 139 3.63 9.76 7.35
N PRO A 140 4.90 9.44 7.06
CA PRO A 140 5.28 8.19 6.42
C PRO A 140 4.74 6.96 7.16
N TYR A 141 4.21 6.00 6.40
CA TYR A 141 3.54 4.81 6.90
C TYR A 141 4.31 3.53 6.59
N THR A 142 4.53 3.28 5.32
CA THR A 142 5.31 2.15 4.80
C THR A 142 6.21 2.62 3.67
N TRP A 143 7.22 1.82 3.36
CA TRP A 143 8.09 2.08 2.23
C TRP A 143 8.59 0.78 1.61
N GLY A 144 8.97 0.84 0.36
CA GLY A 144 9.46 -0.32 -0.35
C GLY A 144 10.14 0.04 -1.67
N THR A 145 10.43 -0.98 -2.44
CA THR A 145 11.05 -0.88 -3.76
C THR A 145 10.27 -1.68 -4.79
N LEU A 146 10.29 -1.24 -6.03
CA LEU A 146 9.88 -2.02 -7.18
C LEU A 146 11.07 -2.90 -7.63
N GLY A 147 10.82 -4.14 -8.04
CA GLY A 147 11.88 -5.02 -8.52
C GLY A 147 11.38 -6.09 -9.48
N ILE A 148 12.27 -7.00 -9.78
CA ILE A 148 11.94 -8.20 -10.55
C ILE A 148 11.83 -9.38 -9.59
N ILE A 149 10.71 -10.10 -9.66
CA ILE A 149 10.51 -11.40 -9.01
C ILE A 149 10.69 -12.47 -10.08
N TYR A 150 11.50 -13.49 -9.79
CA TYR A 150 11.69 -14.59 -10.73
C TYR A 150 11.85 -15.93 -10.03
N ASN A 151 11.49 -16.99 -10.74
CA ASN A 151 11.64 -18.36 -10.28
C ASN A 151 12.88 -19.03 -10.92
N PRO A 152 13.99 -19.19 -10.21
CA PRO A 152 15.22 -19.78 -10.73
C PRO A 152 15.10 -21.28 -11.09
N THR A 153 14.00 -21.94 -10.71
CA THR A 153 13.72 -23.31 -11.17
C THR A 153 13.17 -23.35 -12.59
N MET A 154 12.72 -22.21 -13.11
CA MET A 154 12.15 -22.01 -14.44
C MET A 154 13.07 -21.20 -15.37
N ILE A 155 14.05 -20.48 -14.80
CA ILE A 155 14.97 -19.59 -15.51
C ILE A 155 16.41 -20.01 -15.17
N ASP A 156 17.17 -20.42 -16.19
CA ASP A 156 18.54 -20.91 -16.03
C ASP A 156 19.60 -19.81 -15.78
N LYS A 157 19.22 -18.55 -15.93
CA LYS A 157 20.10 -17.37 -15.84
C LYS A 157 19.75 -16.54 -14.61
N GLU A 158 20.76 -16.05 -13.92
CA GLU A 158 20.59 -15.01 -12.90
C GLU A 158 20.08 -13.71 -13.53
N ILE A 159 19.02 -13.15 -12.97
CA ILE A 159 18.42 -11.89 -13.44
C ILE A 159 19.04 -10.72 -12.67
N ASP A 160 19.53 -9.70 -13.40
CA ASP A 160 20.15 -8.50 -12.83
C ASP A 160 19.79 -7.20 -13.56
N SER A 161 18.88 -7.28 -14.55
CA SER A 161 18.55 -6.17 -15.45
C SER A 161 17.09 -6.17 -15.82
N TRP A 162 16.51 -4.98 -16.00
CA TRP A 162 15.16 -4.80 -16.56
C TRP A 162 15.03 -5.39 -17.97
N GLU A 163 16.15 -5.62 -18.69
CA GLU A 163 16.17 -6.30 -19.99
C GLU A 163 15.34 -7.58 -19.98
N ALA A 164 15.38 -8.33 -18.88
CA ALA A 164 14.67 -9.61 -18.76
C ALA A 164 13.16 -9.52 -18.99
N LEU A 165 12.54 -8.38 -18.68
CA LEU A 165 11.11 -8.15 -18.91
C LEU A 165 10.75 -7.99 -20.39
N PHE A 166 11.74 -7.76 -21.25
CA PHE A 166 11.57 -7.51 -22.69
C PHE A 166 12.19 -8.60 -23.57
N ASP A 167 12.86 -9.59 -22.94
CA ASP A 167 13.61 -10.63 -23.66
C ASP A 167 12.66 -11.73 -24.17
N MET A 168 12.67 -11.92 -25.50
CA MET A 168 11.92 -12.98 -26.19
C MET A 168 12.27 -14.40 -25.71
N GLN A 169 13.40 -14.58 -25.01
CA GLN A 169 13.74 -15.86 -24.40
C GLN A 169 12.67 -16.29 -23.37
N TYR A 170 11.96 -15.33 -22.78
CA TYR A 170 10.92 -15.54 -21.76
C TYR A 170 9.50 -15.34 -22.30
N GLU A 171 9.30 -15.52 -23.64
CA GLU A 171 7.99 -15.44 -24.29
C GLU A 171 6.95 -16.31 -23.58
N GLY A 172 5.82 -15.71 -23.20
CA GLY A 172 4.73 -16.38 -22.49
C GLY A 172 5.03 -16.82 -21.07
N MET A 173 6.19 -16.42 -20.51
CA MET A 173 6.62 -16.74 -19.14
C MET A 173 6.73 -15.50 -18.24
N THR A 174 6.55 -14.30 -18.81
CA THR A 174 6.69 -13.02 -18.14
C THR A 174 5.33 -12.39 -17.87
N ALA A 175 5.19 -11.74 -16.71
CA ALA A 175 4.06 -10.87 -16.41
C ALA A 175 4.56 -9.45 -16.15
N MET A 176 3.79 -8.46 -16.61
CA MET A 176 4.05 -7.05 -16.33
C MET A 176 3.09 -6.55 -15.26
N ILE A 177 3.54 -5.62 -14.44
CA ILE A 177 2.68 -4.92 -13.48
C ILE A 177 1.59 -4.13 -14.20
N GLY A 178 0.36 -4.18 -13.68
CA GLY A 178 -0.83 -3.53 -14.25
C GLY A 178 -0.94 -2.03 -13.94
N ASN A 179 0.09 -1.42 -13.36
CA ASN A 179 0.16 0.00 -13.04
C ASN A 179 0.91 0.76 -14.15
N PRO A 180 0.30 1.78 -14.79
CA PRO A 180 0.93 2.50 -15.91
C PRO A 180 2.24 3.18 -15.53
N ARG A 181 2.30 3.76 -14.33
CA ARG A 181 3.50 4.48 -13.88
C ARG A 181 4.67 3.53 -13.67
N ASP A 182 4.43 2.39 -13.04
CA ASP A 182 5.46 1.39 -12.75
C ASP A 182 5.87 0.62 -14.01
N ALA A 183 4.92 0.22 -14.86
CA ALA A 183 5.23 -0.46 -16.10
C ALA A 183 6.12 0.38 -17.02
N LEU A 184 5.76 1.66 -17.24
CA LEU A 184 6.58 2.57 -18.03
C LEU A 184 7.94 2.87 -17.39
N ALA A 185 8.01 2.93 -16.05
CA ALA A 185 9.26 3.14 -15.34
C ALA A 185 10.28 2.02 -15.60
N THR A 186 9.85 0.75 -15.70
CA THR A 186 10.76 -0.36 -16.01
C THR A 186 11.44 -0.18 -17.37
N ALA A 187 10.66 0.24 -18.37
CA ALA A 187 11.17 0.50 -19.73
C ALA A 187 12.05 1.75 -19.77
N LEU A 188 11.66 2.84 -19.09
CA LEU A 188 12.47 4.05 -18.97
C LEU A 188 13.84 3.75 -18.36
N MET A 189 13.87 3.01 -17.26
CA MET A 189 15.13 2.63 -16.59
C MET A 189 16.00 1.73 -17.49
N TYR A 190 15.42 0.76 -18.16
CA TYR A 190 16.14 -0.07 -19.12
C TYR A 190 16.76 0.75 -20.25
N LEU A 191 16.06 1.76 -20.74
CA LEU A 191 16.54 2.68 -21.79
C LEU A 191 17.54 3.74 -21.24
N GLY A 192 17.78 3.77 -19.92
CA GLY A 192 18.70 4.71 -19.27
C GLY A 192 18.09 6.10 -19.05
N TYR A 193 16.77 6.20 -19.03
CA TYR A 193 16.03 7.45 -18.75
C TYR A 193 15.59 7.53 -17.29
N SER A 194 15.31 8.76 -16.81
CA SER A 194 14.71 8.96 -15.51
C SER A 194 13.24 8.50 -15.52
N ILE A 195 12.79 7.87 -14.41
CA ILE A 195 11.37 7.54 -14.21
C ILE A 195 10.47 8.79 -14.06
N ASN A 196 11.09 9.96 -13.93
CA ASN A 196 10.44 11.27 -13.82
C ASN A 196 10.61 12.12 -15.08
N THR A 197 11.04 11.53 -16.19
CA THR A 197 11.18 12.29 -17.44
C THR A 197 9.86 12.91 -17.88
N THR A 198 9.94 14.14 -18.38
CA THR A 198 8.81 14.84 -19.03
C THR A 198 9.03 14.94 -20.54
N ASP A 199 10.09 14.32 -21.06
CA ASP A 199 10.37 14.27 -22.50
C ASP A 199 9.43 13.26 -23.18
N GLU A 200 8.52 13.77 -23.99
CA GLU A 200 7.53 12.97 -24.72
C GLU A 200 8.19 11.88 -25.58
N ALA A 201 9.36 12.17 -26.19
CA ALA A 201 10.02 11.18 -27.04
C ALA A 201 10.53 9.98 -26.23
N GLN A 202 11.09 10.22 -25.03
CA GLN A 202 11.55 9.16 -24.12
C GLN A 202 10.37 8.34 -23.60
N ILE A 203 9.26 9.00 -23.22
CA ILE A 203 8.05 8.33 -22.75
C ILE A 203 7.45 7.44 -23.83
N ARG A 204 7.40 7.92 -25.09
CA ARG A 204 6.91 7.12 -26.22
C ARG A 204 7.83 5.98 -26.57
N GLU A 205 9.15 6.15 -26.48
CA GLU A 205 10.12 5.07 -26.70
C GLU A 205 9.93 3.95 -25.66
N ALA A 206 9.74 4.29 -24.39
CA ALA A 206 9.44 3.33 -23.32
C ALA A 206 8.10 2.60 -23.58
N TYR A 207 7.06 3.34 -23.98
CA TYR A 207 5.79 2.76 -24.37
C TYR A 207 5.93 1.79 -25.55
N ASP A 208 6.64 2.20 -26.62
CA ASP A 208 6.83 1.38 -27.84
C ASP A 208 7.55 0.08 -27.50
N LEU A 209 8.54 0.11 -26.59
CA LEU A 209 9.23 -1.10 -26.13
C LEU A 209 8.27 -2.09 -25.48
N ILE A 210 7.42 -1.62 -24.55
CA ILE A 210 6.41 -2.48 -23.90
C ILE A 210 5.38 -2.98 -24.94
N ALA A 211 4.89 -2.11 -25.80
CA ALA A 211 3.88 -2.46 -26.80
C ALA A 211 4.40 -3.50 -27.82
N VAL A 212 5.65 -3.37 -28.26
CA VAL A 212 6.31 -4.34 -29.15
C VAL A 212 6.49 -5.68 -28.43
N SER A 213 6.95 -5.68 -27.18
CA SER A 213 7.10 -6.90 -26.38
C SER A 213 5.75 -7.60 -26.13
N LYS A 214 4.70 -6.83 -25.85
CA LYS A 214 3.32 -7.33 -25.76
C LYS A 214 2.86 -7.98 -27.05
N ALA A 215 3.03 -7.28 -28.17
CA ALA A 215 2.63 -7.78 -29.49
C ALA A 215 3.41 -9.04 -29.91
N ALA A 216 4.64 -9.18 -29.44
CA ALA A 216 5.48 -10.34 -29.65
C ALA A 216 5.14 -11.53 -28.72
N GLY A 217 4.24 -11.36 -27.75
CA GLY A 217 3.80 -12.42 -26.86
C GLY A 217 4.71 -12.65 -25.66
N VAL A 218 5.58 -11.69 -25.31
CA VAL A 218 6.48 -11.82 -24.14
C VAL A 218 5.64 -11.95 -22.85
N TYR A 219 4.58 -11.16 -22.74
CA TYR A 219 3.76 -11.12 -21.53
C TYR A 219 2.57 -12.05 -21.60
N GLN A 220 2.33 -12.79 -20.52
CA GLN A 220 1.06 -13.47 -20.24
C GLN A 220 -0.08 -12.48 -20.04
N GLY A 221 0.22 -11.32 -19.43
CA GLY A 221 -0.70 -10.24 -19.15
C GLY A 221 -0.07 -9.14 -18.33
N PHE A 222 -0.93 -8.20 -17.96
CA PHE A 222 -0.63 -7.11 -17.05
C PHE A 222 -1.50 -7.32 -15.80
N PHE A 223 -0.89 -7.52 -14.65
CA PHE A 223 -1.58 -7.94 -13.45
C PHE A 223 -1.25 -7.04 -12.27
N MET A 224 -2.19 -6.93 -11.34
CA MET A 224 -1.95 -6.47 -9.99
C MET A 224 -1.93 -7.70 -9.06
N ASP A 225 -2.83 -7.82 -8.11
CA ASP A 225 -2.82 -8.86 -7.08
C ASP A 225 -2.94 -10.30 -7.64
N GLU A 226 -3.45 -10.47 -8.86
CA GLU A 226 -3.49 -11.80 -9.51
C GLU A 226 -2.09 -12.42 -9.74
N ILE A 227 -1.04 -11.58 -9.63
CA ILE A 227 0.34 -12.05 -9.79
C ILE A 227 0.78 -12.99 -8.66
N TYR A 228 0.19 -12.84 -7.46
CA TYR A 228 0.50 -13.71 -6.32
C TYR A 228 0.30 -15.18 -6.66
N ASP A 229 -0.93 -15.54 -7.03
CA ASP A 229 -1.27 -16.93 -7.37
C ASP A 229 -0.38 -17.46 -8.50
N LYS A 230 -0.11 -16.63 -9.52
CA LYS A 230 0.69 -17.03 -10.68
C LYS A 230 2.15 -17.35 -10.34
N MET A 231 2.76 -16.54 -9.49
CA MET A 231 4.13 -16.74 -9.04
C MET A 231 4.24 -17.88 -8.03
N GLU A 232 3.31 -17.96 -7.09
CA GLU A 232 3.33 -19.00 -6.03
C GLU A 232 3.19 -20.41 -6.59
N VAL A 233 2.31 -20.61 -7.58
CA VAL A 233 2.11 -21.94 -8.19
C VAL A 233 3.08 -22.23 -9.35
N GLY A 234 3.94 -21.28 -9.72
CA GLY A 234 4.91 -21.44 -10.81
C GLY A 234 4.26 -21.40 -12.21
N GLU A 235 3.14 -20.68 -12.38
CA GLU A 235 2.55 -20.43 -13.69
C GLU A 235 3.33 -19.34 -14.45
N THR A 236 3.90 -18.38 -13.72
CA THR A 236 4.72 -17.27 -14.23
C THR A 236 6.15 -17.44 -13.72
N ALA A 237 7.13 -17.28 -14.60
CA ALA A 237 8.54 -17.43 -14.25
C ALA A 237 9.21 -16.11 -13.87
N LEU A 238 8.69 -14.98 -14.37
CA LEU A 238 9.28 -13.65 -14.25
C LEU A 238 8.19 -12.59 -14.19
N CYS A 239 8.28 -11.68 -13.23
CA CYS A 239 7.41 -10.50 -13.20
C CYS A 239 8.12 -9.30 -12.60
N THR A 240 7.52 -8.11 -12.74
CA THR A 240 7.88 -6.94 -11.93
C THR A 240 6.79 -6.69 -10.90
N TYR A 241 7.19 -6.54 -9.64
CA TYR A 241 6.30 -6.22 -8.54
C TYR A 241 7.06 -5.67 -7.32
N TYR A 242 6.36 -5.39 -6.22
CA TYR A 242 6.94 -4.74 -5.06
C TYR A 242 7.60 -5.70 -4.07
N ALA A 243 8.54 -5.20 -3.29
CA ALA A 243 9.36 -5.96 -2.37
C ALA A 243 8.57 -6.67 -1.26
N GLY A 244 7.58 -5.99 -0.65
CA GLY A 244 6.77 -6.58 0.42
C GLY A 244 5.89 -7.71 -0.11
N ASP A 245 5.26 -7.49 -1.26
CA ASP A 245 4.45 -8.52 -1.92
C ASP A 245 5.28 -9.75 -2.33
N TYR A 246 6.52 -9.52 -2.80
CA TYR A 246 7.45 -10.63 -3.01
C TYR A 246 7.67 -11.45 -1.73
N LEU A 247 7.85 -10.78 -0.58
CA LEU A 247 8.06 -11.52 0.68
C LEU A 247 6.83 -12.34 1.06
N SER A 248 5.62 -11.82 0.84
CA SER A 248 4.38 -12.59 1.01
C SER A 248 4.33 -13.81 0.08
N MET A 249 4.69 -13.67 -1.20
CA MET A 249 4.78 -14.79 -2.15
C MET A 249 5.88 -15.77 -1.76
N TYR A 250 7.04 -15.29 -1.28
CA TYR A 250 8.17 -16.09 -0.84
C TYR A 250 7.80 -17.04 0.31
N MET A 251 6.93 -16.61 1.22
CA MET A 251 6.45 -17.47 2.31
C MET A 251 5.68 -18.70 1.81
N ASN A 252 5.06 -18.63 0.63
CA ASN A 252 4.33 -19.73 -0.01
C ASN A 252 5.19 -20.46 -1.05
N ASN A 253 6.15 -19.78 -1.68
CA ASN A 253 7.09 -20.37 -2.64
C ASN A 253 8.52 -19.85 -2.39
N PRO A 254 9.31 -20.52 -1.53
CA PRO A 254 10.66 -20.07 -1.17
C PRO A 254 11.70 -20.22 -2.29
N ASP A 255 11.34 -20.79 -3.45
CA ASP A 255 12.21 -20.82 -4.62
C ASP A 255 12.27 -19.43 -5.32
N LEU A 256 11.31 -18.54 -5.08
CA LEU A 256 11.27 -17.21 -5.68
C LEU A 256 12.46 -16.36 -5.23
N LYS A 257 12.92 -15.50 -6.13
CA LYS A 257 13.96 -14.50 -5.86
C LYS A 257 13.49 -13.12 -6.26
N TYR A 258 13.97 -12.13 -5.51
CA TYR A 258 13.77 -10.71 -5.78
C TYR A 258 15.09 -10.03 -6.13
N VAL A 259 15.08 -9.15 -7.12
CA VAL A 259 16.24 -8.37 -7.48
C VAL A 259 15.85 -6.92 -7.83
N ILE A 260 16.63 -5.98 -7.31
CA ILE A 260 16.63 -4.60 -7.79
C ILE A 260 17.67 -4.53 -8.90
N PRO A 261 17.26 -4.29 -10.17
CA PRO A 261 18.17 -4.31 -11.31
C PRO A 261 19.31 -3.31 -11.21
N LYS A 262 20.36 -3.55 -11.95
CA LYS A 262 21.57 -2.71 -11.97
C LYS A 262 21.32 -1.29 -12.49
N GLU A 263 20.31 -1.10 -13.31
CA GLU A 263 19.89 0.20 -13.82
C GLU A 263 19.23 1.07 -12.73
N GLY A 264 18.96 0.48 -11.57
CA GLY A 264 18.22 1.11 -10.50
C GLY A 264 16.75 0.75 -10.54
N SER A 265 15.96 1.35 -9.65
CA SER A 265 14.52 1.11 -9.55
C SER A 265 13.77 2.33 -8.99
N ASN A 266 12.46 2.17 -8.81
CA ASN A 266 11.68 3.03 -7.94
C ASN A 266 11.83 2.56 -6.48
N TRP A 267 12.00 3.49 -5.55
CA TRP A 267 11.67 3.31 -4.16
C TRP A 267 10.58 4.31 -3.79
N PHE A 268 9.61 3.90 -3.00
CA PHE A 268 8.42 4.67 -2.71
C PHE A 268 8.14 4.73 -1.21
N VAL A 269 7.36 5.73 -0.83
CA VAL A 269 6.82 5.89 0.52
C VAL A 269 5.31 6.11 0.39
N ASP A 270 4.55 5.25 1.03
CA ASP A 270 3.14 5.52 1.31
C ASP A 270 3.05 6.28 2.61
N ALA A 271 2.24 7.32 2.66
CA ALA A 271 2.11 8.12 3.86
C ALA A 271 0.65 8.42 4.19
N MET A 272 0.38 8.52 5.48
CA MET A 272 -0.94 8.91 5.99
C MET A 272 -1.11 10.42 5.87
N VAL A 273 -2.21 10.84 5.28
CA VAL A 273 -2.60 12.26 5.16
C VAL A 273 -4.03 12.46 5.63
N VAL A 274 -4.34 13.64 6.17
CA VAL A 274 -5.70 14.02 6.58
C VAL A 274 -6.30 14.88 5.48
N LEU A 275 -7.55 14.59 5.09
CA LEU A 275 -8.24 15.37 4.09
C LEU A 275 -8.68 16.74 4.64
N LYS A 276 -8.71 17.76 3.78
CA LYS A 276 -9.11 19.11 4.15
C LYS A 276 -10.55 19.21 4.66
N ASP A 277 -11.44 18.34 4.17
CA ASP A 277 -12.84 18.25 4.54
C ASP A 277 -13.12 17.11 5.56
N ALA A 278 -12.08 16.56 6.19
CA ALA A 278 -12.20 15.56 7.25
C ALA A 278 -13.09 16.07 8.38
N LYS A 279 -14.01 15.21 8.83
CA LYS A 279 -14.94 15.53 9.92
C LYS A 279 -14.35 15.26 11.29
N HIS A 280 -13.39 14.34 11.35
CA HIS A 280 -12.82 13.81 12.58
C HIS A 280 -11.30 14.00 12.59
N LYS A 281 -10.83 15.24 12.32
CA LYS A 281 -9.39 15.54 12.20
C LYS A 281 -8.60 15.16 13.45
N THR A 282 -9.14 15.39 14.66
CA THR A 282 -8.48 15.03 15.92
C THR A 282 -8.32 13.51 16.03
N GLU A 283 -9.38 12.75 15.74
CA GLU A 283 -9.37 11.29 15.74
C GLU A 283 -8.42 10.73 14.65
N ALA A 284 -8.34 11.42 13.51
CA ALA A 284 -7.41 11.10 12.44
C ALA A 284 -5.95 11.26 12.87
N GLU A 285 -5.62 12.34 13.56
CA GLU A 285 -4.26 12.56 14.10
C GLU A 285 -3.94 11.58 15.25
N GLU A 286 -4.92 11.22 16.10
CA GLU A 286 -4.75 10.16 17.10
C GLU A 286 -4.49 8.78 16.46
N TRP A 287 -5.20 8.47 15.35
CA TRP A 287 -4.96 7.25 14.57
C TRP A 287 -3.55 7.23 13.96
N ILE A 288 -3.16 8.31 13.29
CA ILE A 288 -1.81 8.46 12.72
C ILE A 288 -0.74 8.28 13.82
N ASN A 289 -0.92 8.91 14.96
CA ASN A 289 -0.01 8.77 16.09
C ASN A 289 0.08 7.33 16.59
N PHE A 290 -1.04 6.62 16.68
CA PHE A 290 -1.06 5.21 17.11
C PHE A 290 -0.30 4.32 16.14
N ILE A 291 -0.56 4.45 14.83
CA ILE A 291 0.11 3.66 13.79
C ILE A 291 1.64 3.89 13.78
N CYS A 292 2.08 5.11 14.10
CA CYS A 292 3.51 5.43 14.22
C CYS A 292 4.17 4.86 15.49
N SER A 293 3.41 4.26 16.43
CA SER A 293 4.00 3.66 17.62
C SER A 293 4.82 2.41 17.26
N THR A 294 5.85 2.12 18.03
CA THR A 294 6.69 0.92 17.81
C THR A 294 5.88 -0.38 17.86
N GLU A 295 4.90 -0.48 18.78
CA GLU A 295 4.02 -1.64 18.90
C GLU A 295 3.18 -1.86 17.61
N ALA A 296 2.50 -0.82 17.13
CA ALA A 296 1.68 -0.93 15.92
C ALA A 296 2.54 -1.16 14.67
N SER A 297 3.68 -0.48 14.57
CA SER A 297 4.63 -0.65 13.46
C SER A 297 5.18 -2.08 13.38
N LEU A 298 5.58 -2.69 14.51
CA LEU A 298 6.10 -4.07 14.55
C LEU A 298 5.03 -5.07 14.08
N ARG A 299 3.82 -4.97 14.62
CA ARG A 299 2.71 -5.85 14.23
C ARG A 299 2.35 -5.71 12.76
N ASN A 300 2.31 -4.46 12.29
CA ASN A 300 1.99 -4.20 10.92
C ASN A 300 3.07 -4.74 9.96
N MET A 301 4.35 -4.53 10.25
CA MET A 301 5.47 -5.09 9.48
C MET A 301 5.40 -6.62 9.37
N ASP A 302 5.04 -7.29 10.47
CA ASP A 302 4.92 -8.76 10.52
C ASP A 302 3.76 -9.27 9.67
N PHE A 303 2.71 -8.48 9.54
CA PHE A 303 1.52 -8.83 8.76
C PHE A 303 1.71 -8.54 7.27
N ILE A 304 2.17 -7.31 6.93
CA ILE A 304 2.20 -6.83 5.53
C ILE A 304 3.54 -7.04 4.81
N TRP A 305 4.60 -7.43 5.52
CA TRP A 305 5.97 -7.61 5.00
C TRP A 305 6.61 -6.35 4.40
N TYR A 306 6.08 -5.16 4.67
CA TYR A 306 6.68 -3.87 4.30
C TYR A 306 7.39 -3.24 5.48
N ALA A 307 8.52 -2.59 5.22
CA ALA A 307 9.25 -1.87 6.26
C ALA A 307 8.48 -0.64 6.74
N SER A 308 8.43 -0.47 8.05
CA SER A 308 7.99 0.78 8.67
C SER A 308 9.09 1.84 8.60
N PRO A 309 8.75 3.12 8.43
CA PRO A 309 9.69 4.22 8.60
C PRO A 309 10.02 4.49 10.08
N ASN A 310 9.36 3.85 11.05
CA ASN A 310 9.70 3.89 12.45
C ASN A 310 11.04 3.18 12.68
N GLN A 311 12.08 3.95 13.06
CA GLN A 311 13.43 3.42 13.21
C GLN A 311 13.52 2.37 14.33
N GLU A 312 12.86 2.60 15.45
CA GLU A 312 12.88 1.69 16.59
C GLU A 312 12.21 0.36 16.25
N ALA A 313 11.07 0.38 15.54
CA ALA A 313 10.41 -0.83 15.11
C ALA A 313 11.27 -1.60 14.10
N LEU A 314 11.88 -0.93 13.14
CA LEU A 314 12.75 -1.57 12.16
C LEU A 314 13.96 -2.26 12.80
N GLU A 315 14.59 -1.61 13.80
CA GLU A 315 15.71 -2.18 14.53
C GLU A 315 15.31 -3.37 15.40
N GLN A 316 14.10 -3.37 15.97
CA GLN A 316 13.59 -4.43 16.85
C GLN A 316 12.98 -5.60 16.07
N TYR A 317 12.62 -5.41 14.80
CA TYR A 317 11.86 -6.40 14.02
C TYR A 317 12.50 -7.80 13.96
N PRO A 318 13.82 -7.96 13.78
CA PRO A 318 14.42 -9.30 13.77
C PRO A 318 14.22 -10.07 15.09
N ALA A 319 14.27 -9.39 16.23
CA ALA A 319 14.02 -10.00 17.54
C ALA A 319 12.52 -10.27 17.76
N TYR A 320 11.66 -9.36 17.31
CA TYR A 320 10.21 -9.53 17.34
C TYR A 320 9.79 -10.76 16.51
N TYR A 321 10.30 -10.90 15.28
CA TYR A 321 10.04 -12.06 14.42
C TYR A 321 10.47 -13.38 15.10
N GLU A 322 11.66 -13.44 15.69
CA GLU A 322 12.13 -14.62 16.42
C GLU A 322 11.24 -14.97 17.61
N GLU A 323 10.71 -13.96 18.32
CA GLU A 323 9.75 -14.17 19.42
C GLU A 323 8.40 -14.73 18.92
N GLN A 324 7.89 -14.25 17.78
CA GLN A 324 6.59 -14.68 17.24
C GLN A 324 6.67 -16.08 16.62
N THR A 325 7.74 -16.38 15.89
CA THR A 325 7.85 -17.60 15.07
C THR A 325 8.71 -18.71 15.70
N GLY A 326 9.60 -18.35 16.63
CA GLY A 326 10.65 -19.25 17.15
C GLY A 326 11.82 -19.43 16.19
N GLU A 327 11.85 -18.73 15.06
CA GLU A 327 12.87 -18.81 14.01
C GLU A 327 13.54 -17.46 13.81
N LYS A 328 14.80 -17.45 13.41
CA LYS A 328 15.49 -16.22 13.07
C LYS A 328 15.01 -15.70 11.71
N LEU A 329 14.77 -14.41 11.62
CA LEU A 329 14.53 -13.74 10.35
C LEU A 329 15.78 -13.90 9.45
N PRO A 330 15.66 -14.48 8.23
CA PRO A 330 16.79 -14.60 7.33
C PRO A 330 17.31 -13.21 6.91
N ASP A 331 18.64 -13.06 6.87
CA ASP A 331 19.25 -11.78 6.47
C ASP A 331 18.79 -11.31 5.09
N GLU A 332 18.61 -12.23 4.14
CA GLU A 332 18.13 -11.95 2.79
C GLU A 332 16.69 -11.40 2.77
N VAL A 333 15.82 -11.94 3.62
CA VAL A 333 14.43 -11.45 3.79
C VAL A 333 14.45 -10.03 4.35
N TYR A 334 15.26 -9.80 5.41
CA TYR A 334 15.37 -8.47 6.01
C TYR A 334 15.94 -7.43 5.03
N GLN A 335 16.93 -7.82 4.19
CA GLN A 335 17.52 -6.92 3.19
C GLN A 335 16.56 -6.58 2.05
N VAL A 336 15.62 -7.45 1.73
CA VAL A 336 14.56 -7.13 0.75
C VAL A 336 13.53 -6.20 1.37
N MET A 337 13.07 -6.51 2.60
CA MET A 337 12.12 -5.66 3.34
C MET A 337 12.68 -4.25 3.54
N ALA A 338 13.91 -4.15 4.04
CA ALA A 338 14.59 -2.91 4.40
C ALA A 338 15.86 -2.74 3.54
N ALA A 339 15.66 -2.42 2.28
CA ALA A 339 16.75 -2.25 1.32
C ALA A 339 17.85 -1.34 1.86
N PRO A 340 19.13 -1.76 1.81
CA PRO A 340 20.24 -0.96 2.32
C PRO A 340 20.45 0.32 1.50
N GLN A 341 21.03 1.33 2.13
CA GLN A 341 21.19 2.66 1.53
C GLN A 341 21.91 2.63 0.17
N GLU A 342 22.93 1.80 0.03
CA GLU A 342 23.67 1.60 -1.24
C GLU A 342 22.79 1.12 -2.40
N VAL A 343 21.70 0.40 -2.09
CA VAL A 343 20.70 -0.01 -3.09
C VAL A 343 19.80 1.18 -3.41
N LEU A 344 19.34 1.89 -2.38
CA LEU A 344 18.46 3.07 -2.56
C LEU A 344 19.16 4.21 -3.29
N ASP A 345 20.50 4.36 -3.16
CA ASP A 345 21.28 5.40 -3.86
C ASP A 345 21.20 5.31 -5.39
N ARG A 346 20.83 4.14 -5.94
CA ARG A 346 20.60 3.97 -7.38
C ARG A 346 19.12 3.98 -7.76
N CYS A 347 18.22 4.11 -6.78
CA CYS A 347 16.78 4.17 -7.00
C CYS A 347 16.29 5.63 -7.03
N GLN A 348 15.13 5.85 -7.61
CA GLN A 348 14.48 7.15 -7.71
C GLN A 348 13.09 7.09 -7.06
N MET A 349 12.68 8.16 -6.39
CA MET A 349 11.26 8.36 -6.02
C MET A 349 10.48 8.91 -7.19
N TYR A 350 9.19 8.62 -7.23
CA TYR A 350 8.29 9.31 -8.15
C TYR A 350 8.07 10.75 -7.69
N LEU A 351 8.09 11.65 -8.67
CA LEU A 351 7.70 13.05 -8.50
C LEU A 351 6.31 13.27 -9.08
N ASN A 352 5.61 14.29 -8.60
CA ASN A 352 4.40 14.77 -9.25
C ASN A 352 4.77 15.29 -10.65
N LEU A 353 4.27 14.62 -11.68
CA LEU A 353 4.51 15.03 -13.07
C LEU A 353 3.56 16.16 -13.47
N PRO A 354 3.96 17.05 -14.40
CA PRO A 354 3.07 18.03 -15.00
C PRO A 354 1.80 17.38 -15.57
N ALA A 355 0.68 18.09 -15.53
CA ALA A 355 -0.63 17.57 -15.97
C ALA A 355 -0.62 17.01 -17.38
N ASP A 356 0.07 17.69 -18.32
CA ASP A 356 0.19 17.23 -19.70
C ASP A 356 0.95 15.90 -19.80
N THR A 357 1.98 15.72 -18.98
CA THR A 357 2.74 14.48 -18.90
C THR A 357 1.88 13.35 -18.31
N ARG A 358 1.13 13.60 -17.22
CA ARG A 358 0.20 12.62 -16.66
C ARG A 358 -0.85 12.19 -17.68
N THR A 359 -1.40 13.16 -18.42
CA THR A 359 -2.35 12.86 -19.50
C THR A 359 -1.72 11.96 -20.58
N LEU A 360 -0.48 12.25 -20.98
CA LEU A 360 0.25 11.40 -21.93
C LEU A 360 0.39 9.96 -21.42
N TYR A 361 0.75 9.74 -20.17
CA TYR A 361 0.84 8.40 -19.57
C TYR A 361 -0.50 7.66 -19.66
N ASN A 362 -1.60 8.31 -19.27
CA ASN A 362 -2.92 7.72 -19.28
C ASN A 362 -3.41 7.39 -20.71
N ASP A 363 -3.15 8.29 -21.66
CA ASP A 363 -3.52 8.09 -23.08
C ASP A 363 -2.76 6.91 -23.69
N LEU A 364 -1.44 6.82 -23.42
CA LEU A 364 -0.61 5.71 -23.90
C LEU A 364 -1.02 4.37 -23.24
N TRP A 365 -1.34 4.38 -21.95
CA TRP A 365 -1.82 3.18 -21.26
C TRP A 365 -3.15 2.69 -21.82
N THR A 366 -4.11 3.60 -22.01
CA THR A 366 -5.39 3.29 -22.66
C THR A 366 -5.18 2.74 -24.08
N GLN A 367 -4.24 3.33 -24.83
CA GLN A 367 -3.90 2.86 -26.18
C GLN A 367 -3.29 1.45 -26.16
N MET A 368 -2.55 1.09 -25.10
CA MET A 368 -1.98 -0.24 -24.96
C MET A 368 -3.06 -1.32 -24.82
N GLY A 369 -4.26 -0.97 -24.36
CA GLY A 369 -5.39 -1.89 -24.22
C GLY A 369 -5.07 -3.02 -23.23
N VAL A 370 -4.59 -2.65 -22.07
CA VAL A 370 -4.37 -3.52 -20.91
C VAL A 370 -5.42 -3.12 -19.89
N GLU A 371 -6.48 -3.90 -19.81
CA GLU A 371 -7.55 -3.82 -18.81
C GLU A 371 -7.66 -5.19 -18.12
#